data_e73ea50c6b95c5286ebcbf437dddfd33
#
_entry.id   e73ea50c6b95c5286ebcbf437dddfd33
#
_cell.length_a   1.000
_cell.length_b   1.000
_cell.length_c   1.000
_cell.angle_alpha   90.00
_cell.angle_beta   90.00
_cell.angle_gamma   90.00
#
_symmetry.space_group_name_H-M   'P 1'
#
loop_
_entity.id
_entity.type
_entity.pdbx_description
1 polymer ?
#
loop_
_entity_poly.entity_id
_entity_poly.type
_entity_poly.pdbx_seq_one_letter_code
_entity_poly.pdbx_strand_id
1 'polypeptide(L)'
;MGHRRWPRVAAAVAGVLVTAAAAAAFLNSAPHVQDRGDRFFVVEKGESLSSIAGRLDDEGYIRSPAFLLAAARLRRTEGSFKAGWYRVPPGSTTLAVHDLLVSGSQSLVKLTIPEGWTISRVAALVEERGIAPAADFEAAARSRALAADLAVPAATLEGFLYPDTYFVPAPFPAETLVSMMVETFFERLEKVEPGWRRLGGGGLLEKVILASIVEREYQLTEEAPLIASVFVNRMRLGIGLESCATIAYIITEIQHLPHPEYITLEDKGIDSPYNTYKWAALPPGPIANPGRVALDAAFHPARTDYLYFVLRDPDAGKHYFSKDLDAHNKAKKLYLKK
;
A
#
# COMPACT_ATOMS: atom_id res chain seq x y z
N MET A 1 -52.60 -60.67 3.19
CA MET A 1 -51.71 -60.26 2.05
C MET A 1 -51.18 -58.83 2.31
N GLY A 2 -50.26 -58.63 3.28
CA GLY A 2 -49.81 -57.27 3.66
C GLY A 2 -48.32 -57.09 3.89
N HIS A 3 -47.49 -58.18 3.88
CA HIS A 3 -46.10 -58.09 4.38
C HIS A 3 -44.99 -57.87 3.33
N ARG A 4 -45.30 -57.69 2.04
CA ARG A 4 -44.25 -57.64 0.98
C ARG A 4 -43.89 -56.22 0.48
N ARG A 5 -44.53 -55.15 0.95
CA ARG A 5 -44.25 -53.78 0.46
C ARG A 5 -43.18 -53.02 1.28
N TRP A 6 -43.03 -53.30 2.53
CA TRP A 6 -42.10 -52.67 3.44
C TRP A 6 -40.61 -52.78 3.03
N PRO A 7 -40.08 -53.98 2.69
CA PRO A 7 -38.67 -54.08 2.29
C PRO A 7 -38.35 -53.34 0.96
N ARG A 8 -39.30 -53.22 0.07
CA ARG A 8 -39.11 -52.45 -1.18
C ARG A 8 -39.11 -50.95 -0.92
N VAL A 9 -39.95 -50.43 -0.01
CA VAL A 9 -39.93 -49.05 0.41
C VAL A 9 -38.67 -48.70 1.15
N ALA A 10 -38.23 -49.58 2.08
CA ALA A 10 -36.97 -49.42 2.80
C ALA A 10 -35.75 -49.40 1.86
N ALA A 11 -35.72 -50.29 0.86
CA ALA A 11 -34.65 -50.31 -0.14
C ALA A 11 -34.66 -49.05 -1.03
N ALA A 12 -35.84 -48.54 -1.41
CA ALA A 12 -35.98 -47.33 -2.20
C ALA A 12 -35.50 -46.09 -1.39
N VAL A 13 -35.90 -45.97 -0.11
CA VAL A 13 -35.45 -44.92 0.81
C VAL A 13 -33.94 -44.99 1.02
N ALA A 14 -33.37 -46.18 1.25
CA ALA A 14 -31.93 -46.37 1.36
C ALA A 14 -31.20 -45.96 0.09
N GLY A 15 -31.71 -46.29 -1.08
CA GLY A 15 -31.18 -45.86 -2.37
C GLY A 15 -31.14 -44.36 -2.55
N VAL A 16 -32.26 -43.67 -2.20
CA VAL A 16 -32.34 -42.20 -2.23
C VAL A 16 -31.33 -41.58 -1.27
N LEU A 17 -31.21 -42.10 -0.04
CA LEU A 17 -30.25 -41.58 0.93
C LEU A 17 -28.79 -41.75 0.49
N VAL A 18 -28.44 -42.89 -0.10
CA VAL A 18 -27.08 -43.15 -0.66
C VAL A 18 -26.80 -42.18 -1.82
N THR A 19 -27.76 -41.98 -2.70
CA THR A 19 -27.58 -41.07 -3.84
C THR A 19 -27.44 -39.62 -3.37
N ALA A 20 -28.24 -39.19 -2.38
CA ALA A 20 -28.14 -37.87 -1.77
C ALA A 20 -26.80 -37.66 -1.07
N ALA A 21 -26.33 -38.66 -0.33
CA ALA A 21 -25.02 -38.64 0.32
C ALA A 21 -23.85 -38.54 -0.69
N ALA A 22 -23.92 -39.32 -1.78
CA ALA A 22 -22.92 -39.24 -2.85
C ALA A 22 -22.91 -37.88 -3.55
N ALA A 23 -24.08 -37.32 -3.85
CA ALA A 23 -24.20 -35.97 -4.39
C ALA A 23 -23.65 -34.91 -3.45
N ALA A 24 -23.95 -34.99 -2.17
CA ALA A 24 -23.42 -34.06 -1.17
C ALA A 24 -21.88 -34.17 -1.03
N ALA A 25 -21.35 -35.40 -1.04
CA ALA A 25 -19.90 -35.63 -1.04
C ALA A 25 -19.21 -35.07 -2.28
N PHE A 26 -19.81 -35.21 -3.45
CA PHE A 26 -19.31 -34.64 -4.70
C PHE A 26 -19.33 -33.11 -4.66
N LEU A 27 -20.44 -32.49 -4.26
CA LEU A 27 -20.57 -31.04 -4.15
C LEU A 27 -19.65 -30.43 -3.09
N ASN A 28 -19.35 -31.20 -2.04
CA ASN A 28 -18.37 -30.78 -1.02
C ASN A 28 -16.92 -30.98 -1.46
N SER A 29 -16.63 -31.81 -2.46
CA SER A 29 -15.24 -32.08 -2.87
C SER A 29 -14.58 -30.83 -3.46
N ALA A 30 -13.27 -30.75 -3.34
CA ALA A 30 -12.49 -29.68 -3.95
C ALA A 30 -12.71 -29.60 -5.47
N PRO A 31 -12.79 -28.39 -6.05
CA PRO A 31 -12.79 -28.23 -7.50
C PRO A 31 -11.53 -28.83 -8.13
N HIS A 32 -11.65 -29.39 -9.34
CA HIS A 32 -10.52 -29.89 -10.12
C HIS A 32 -9.76 -28.70 -10.74
N VAL A 33 -9.11 -27.90 -9.92
CA VAL A 33 -8.16 -26.89 -10.38
C VAL A 33 -6.77 -27.44 -10.12
N GLN A 34 -6.15 -27.95 -11.19
CA GLN A 34 -4.78 -28.46 -11.13
C GLN A 34 -3.83 -27.33 -10.71
N ASP A 35 -3.01 -27.63 -9.71
CA ASP A 35 -1.69 -27.05 -9.43
C ASP A 35 -1.62 -25.52 -9.35
N ARG A 36 -2.52 -24.90 -8.59
CA ARG A 36 -2.34 -23.53 -8.13
C ARG A 36 -1.98 -23.57 -6.65
N GLY A 37 -0.82 -23.04 -6.30
CA GLY A 37 -0.37 -22.87 -4.91
C GLY A 37 -1.41 -22.21 -4.02
N ASP A 38 -1.02 -21.74 -2.86
CA ASP A 38 -1.93 -21.01 -1.96
C ASP A 38 -2.63 -19.87 -2.68
N ARG A 39 -3.95 -19.82 -2.55
CA ARG A 39 -4.80 -18.80 -3.15
C ARG A 39 -5.44 -17.97 -2.06
N PHE A 40 -5.63 -16.69 -2.33
CA PHE A 40 -6.22 -15.75 -1.39
C PHE A 40 -7.61 -15.35 -1.85
N PHE A 41 -8.57 -15.41 -0.94
CA PHE A 41 -9.93 -14.94 -1.14
C PHE A 41 -10.26 -13.82 -0.18
N VAL A 42 -10.85 -12.75 -0.69
CA VAL A 42 -11.26 -11.59 0.11
C VAL A 42 -12.76 -11.62 0.34
N VAL A 43 -13.17 -11.44 1.59
CA VAL A 43 -14.56 -11.15 1.94
C VAL A 43 -14.65 -9.67 2.27
N GLU A 44 -15.45 -8.94 1.50
CA GLU A 44 -15.64 -7.51 1.66
C GLU A 44 -16.54 -7.20 2.87
N LYS A 45 -16.34 -6.04 3.48
CA LYS A 45 -17.16 -5.61 4.61
C LYS A 45 -18.60 -5.36 4.16
N GLY A 46 -19.54 -6.12 4.73
CA GLY A 46 -20.97 -6.03 4.39
C GLY A 46 -21.36 -6.82 3.14
N GLU A 47 -20.47 -7.62 2.58
CA GLU A 47 -20.78 -8.49 1.44
C GLU A 47 -21.80 -9.56 1.82
N SER A 48 -22.77 -9.80 0.93
CA SER A 48 -23.79 -10.81 1.15
C SER A 48 -23.25 -12.22 0.96
N LEU A 49 -23.77 -13.20 1.71
CA LEU A 49 -23.39 -14.61 1.55
C LEU A 49 -23.61 -15.13 0.13
N SER A 50 -24.64 -14.66 -0.58
CA SER A 50 -24.88 -15.04 -1.98
C SER A 50 -23.80 -14.49 -2.93
N SER A 51 -23.31 -13.28 -2.69
CA SER A 51 -22.18 -12.68 -3.43
C SER A 51 -20.90 -13.47 -3.17
N ILE A 52 -20.59 -13.72 -1.90
CA ILE A 52 -19.42 -14.51 -1.50
C ILE A 52 -19.45 -15.91 -2.17
N ALA A 53 -20.60 -16.58 -2.14
CA ALA A 53 -20.75 -17.90 -2.74
C ALA A 53 -20.57 -17.89 -4.26
N GLY A 54 -21.10 -16.88 -4.94
CA GLY A 54 -20.91 -16.69 -6.39
C GLY A 54 -19.43 -16.48 -6.75
N ARG A 55 -18.75 -15.56 -6.07
CA ARG A 55 -17.32 -15.30 -6.30
C ARG A 55 -16.44 -16.52 -6.00
N LEU A 56 -16.73 -17.26 -4.93
CA LEU A 56 -16.01 -18.51 -4.62
C LEU A 56 -16.13 -19.56 -5.72
N ASP A 57 -17.27 -19.62 -6.41
CA ASP A 57 -17.49 -20.52 -7.56
C ASP A 57 -16.79 -20.00 -8.82
N ASP A 58 -17.02 -18.74 -9.16
CA ASP A 58 -16.42 -18.06 -10.33
C ASP A 58 -14.89 -18.13 -10.29
N GLU A 59 -14.30 -17.93 -9.11
CA GLU A 59 -12.86 -18.03 -8.87
C GLU A 59 -12.39 -19.49 -8.66
N GLY A 60 -13.29 -20.46 -8.63
CA GLY A 60 -13.00 -21.90 -8.55
C GLY A 60 -12.47 -22.35 -7.18
N TYR A 61 -12.96 -21.77 -6.08
CA TYR A 61 -12.69 -22.24 -4.71
C TYR A 61 -13.66 -23.32 -4.25
N ILE A 62 -14.88 -23.29 -4.78
CA ILE A 62 -15.95 -24.25 -4.48
C ILE A 62 -16.57 -24.79 -5.77
N ARG A 63 -17.34 -25.88 -5.69
CA ARG A 63 -18.04 -26.47 -6.84
C ARG A 63 -19.45 -25.99 -7.02
N SER A 64 -20.08 -25.45 -5.96
CA SER A 64 -21.50 -25.10 -5.99
C SER A 64 -21.83 -24.04 -4.95
N PRO A 65 -22.24 -22.86 -5.40
CA PRO A 65 -22.78 -21.83 -4.52
C PRO A 65 -23.98 -22.33 -3.72
N ALA A 66 -24.87 -23.08 -4.38
CA ALA A 66 -26.08 -23.60 -3.73
C ALA A 66 -25.76 -24.57 -2.57
N PHE A 67 -24.70 -25.37 -2.70
CA PHE A 67 -24.26 -26.23 -1.62
C PHE A 67 -23.71 -25.42 -0.43
N LEU A 68 -22.92 -24.40 -0.67
CA LEU A 68 -22.42 -23.49 0.38
C LEU A 68 -23.56 -22.79 1.10
N LEU A 69 -24.54 -22.23 0.34
CA LEU A 69 -25.70 -21.57 0.90
C LEU A 69 -26.56 -22.52 1.75
N ALA A 70 -26.79 -23.75 1.28
CA ALA A 70 -27.51 -24.77 2.02
C ALA A 70 -26.78 -25.18 3.29
N ALA A 71 -25.45 -25.34 3.24
CA ALA A 71 -24.62 -25.65 4.39
C ALA A 71 -24.66 -24.53 5.45
N ALA A 72 -24.52 -23.28 5.04
CA ALA A 72 -24.59 -22.12 5.91
C ALA A 72 -25.95 -22.01 6.59
N ARG A 73 -27.06 -22.22 5.83
CA ARG A 73 -28.42 -22.23 6.36
C ARG A 73 -28.64 -23.35 7.38
N LEU A 74 -28.21 -24.57 7.05
CA LEU A 74 -28.34 -25.73 7.94
C LEU A 74 -27.58 -25.54 9.24
N ARG A 75 -26.38 -24.91 9.15
CA ARG A 75 -25.51 -24.60 10.30
C ARG A 75 -25.86 -23.29 11.01
N ARG A 76 -26.82 -22.53 10.49
CA ARG A 76 -27.25 -21.22 11.01
C ARG A 76 -26.11 -20.20 11.07
N THR A 77 -25.24 -20.20 10.05
CA THR A 77 -24.05 -19.33 9.96
C THR A 77 -24.16 -18.29 8.85
N GLU A 78 -25.34 -18.03 8.28
CA GLU A 78 -25.56 -17.13 7.14
C GLU A 78 -25.01 -15.71 7.37
N GLY A 79 -25.07 -15.22 8.62
CA GLY A 79 -24.53 -13.91 9.01
C GLY A 79 -23.15 -13.94 9.71
N SER A 80 -22.48 -15.10 9.70
CA SER A 80 -21.24 -15.31 10.49
C SER A 80 -19.97 -15.24 9.67
N PHE A 81 -20.07 -15.02 8.35
CA PHE A 81 -18.92 -14.87 7.47
C PHE A 81 -18.23 -13.54 7.77
N LYS A 82 -16.94 -13.60 8.12
CA LYS A 82 -16.19 -12.42 8.55
C LYS A 82 -15.46 -11.79 7.37
N ALA A 83 -15.49 -10.47 7.28
CA ALA A 83 -14.72 -9.73 6.30
C ALA A 83 -13.21 -9.90 6.54
N GLY A 84 -12.42 -9.96 5.46
CA GLY A 84 -10.97 -10.04 5.52
C GLY A 84 -10.35 -10.96 4.46
N TRP A 85 -9.05 -11.12 4.56
CA TRP A 85 -8.24 -11.93 3.66
C TRP A 85 -8.07 -13.35 4.19
N TYR A 86 -8.34 -14.31 3.33
CA TYR A 86 -8.28 -15.73 3.68
C TYR A 86 -7.35 -16.48 2.73
N ARG A 87 -6.34 -17.14 3.29
CA ARG A 87 -5.54 -18.12 2.55
C ARG A 87 -6.32 -19.43 2.48
N VAL A 88 -6.75 -19.82 1.29
CA VAL A 88 -7.48 -21.07 1.04
C VAL A 88 -6.49 -22.11 0.56
N PRO A 89 -6.19 -23.15 1.40
CA PRO A 89 -5.27 -24.20 1.00
C PRO A 89 -5.73 -24.94 -0.25
N PRO A 90 -4.81 -25.39 -1.13
CA PRO A 90 -5.14 -26.23 -2.26
C PRO A 90 -5.90 -27.49 -1.82
N GLY A 91 -6.91 -27.88 -2.60
CA GLY A 91 -7.72 -29.05 -2.29
C GLY A 91 -8.73 -28.89 -1.16
N SER A 92 -8.98 -27.65 -0.70
CA SER A 92 -10.00 -27.37 0.31
C SER A 92 -11.38 -27.79 -0.17
N THR A 93 -12.13 -28.45 0.69
CA THR A 93 -13.54 -28.78 0.43
C THR A 93 -14.43 -27.54 0.65
N THR A 94 -15.64 -27.53 0.08
CA THR A 94 -16.58 -26.41 0.29
C THR A 94 -16.87 -26.17 1.77
N LEU A 95 -16.98 -27.23 2.59
CA LEU A 95 -17.18 -27.07 4.04
C LEU A 95 -15.93 -26.55 4.75
N ALA A 96 -14.73 -26.91 4.29
CA ALA A 96 -13.50 -26.36 4.85
C ALA A 96 -13.39 -24.85 4.57
N VAL A 97 -13.74 -24.43 3.35
CA VAL A 97 -13.82 -23.00 2.99
C VAL A 97 -14.86 -22.30 3.85
N HIS A 98 -16.07 -22.87 4.00
CA HIS A 98 -17.09 -22.35 4.90
C HIS A 98 -16.55 -22.13 6.32
N ASP A 99 -15.93 -23.16 6.91
CA ASP A 99 -15.44 -23.11 8.30
C ASP A 99 -14.31 -22.09 8.45
N LEU A 100 -13.45 -21.95 7.45
CA LEU A 100 -12.40 -20.94 7.39
C LEU A 100 -13.01 -19.51 7.46
N LEU A 101 -13.98 -19.22 6.60
CA LEU A 101 -14.60 -17.88 6.52
C LEU A 101 -15.46 -17.54 7.75
N VAL A 102 -16.13 -18.53 8.34
CA VAL A 102 -16.93 -18.35 9.57
C VAL A 102 -16.04 -18.19 10.80
N SER A 103 -14.99 -18.98 10.94
CA SER A 103 -14.05 -18.87 12.06
C SER A 103 -13.35 -17.51 12.07
N GLY A 104 -13.12 -16.95 10.90
CA GLY A 104 -12.33 -15.73 10.75
C GLY A 104 -10.87 -15.95 11.12
N SER A 105 -10.39 -17.18 11.06
CA SER A 105 -9.01 -17.55 11.41
C SER A 105 -8.07 -17.02 10.32
N GLN A 106 -7.65 -15.77 10.49
CA GLN A 106 -6.65 -15.11 9.67
C GLN A 106 -5.34 -15.09 10.46
N SER A 107 -4.33 -15.80 9.99
CA SER A 107 -2.97 -15.62 10.49
C SER A 107 -2.39 -14.41 9.78
N LEU A 108 -2.70 -13.21 10.29
CA LEU A 108 -2.23 -11.96 9.71
C LEU A 108 -0.90 -11.54 10.33
N VAL A 109 0.03 -11.14 9.48
CA VAL A 109 1.26 -10.45 9.86
C VAL A 109 0.99 -8.96 9.90
N LYS A 110 1.41 -8.32 10.98
CA LYS A 110 1.39 -6.86 11.11
C LYS A 110 2.59 -6.28 10.39
N LEU A 111 2.33 -5.51 9.33
CA LEU A 111 3.31 -4.78 8.55
C LEU A 111 3.11 -3.28 8.77
N THR A 112 4.00 -2.64 9.51
CA THR A 112 3.96 -1.18 9.73
C THR A 112 5.02 -0.52 8.87
N ILE A 113 4.59 0.31 7.92
CA ILE A 113 5.44 1.08 7.01
C ILE A 113 5.59 2.50 7.57
N PRO A 114 6.80 2.92 7.96
CA PRO A 114 7.07 4.29 8.39
C PRO A 114 6.95 5.30 7.24
N GLU A 115 6.61 6.54 7.59
CA GLU A 115 6.63 7.67 6.67
C GLU A 115 8.07 7.92 6.14
N GLY A 116 8.20 8.44 4.93
CA GLY A 116 9.47 8.75 4.32
C GLY A 116 10.32 7.55 3.85
N TRP A 117 9.77 6.34 3.85
CA TRP A 117 10.45 5.17 3.29
C TRP A 117 10.32 5.12 1.77
N THR A 118 11.36 4.56 1.13
CA THR A 118 11.42 4.30 -0.31
C THR A 118 10.89 2.90 -0.64
N ILE A 119 10.64 2.64 -1.92
CA ILE A 119 10.22 1.30 -2.40
C ILE A 119 11.17 0.22 -1.90
N SER A 120 12.50 0.40 -2.01
CA SER A 120 13.47 -0.61 -1.62
C SER A 120 13.48 -0.88 -0.11
N ARG A 121 13.30 0.14 0.71
CA ARG A 121 13.18 -0.04 2.17
C ARG A 121 11.91 -0.78 2.56
N VAL A 122 10.78 -0.48 1.88
CA VAL A 122 9.53 -1.21 2.08
C VAL A 122 9.68 -2.67 1.64
N ALA A 123 10.28 -2.91 0.47
CA ALA A 123 10.54 -4.25 -0.05
C ALA A 123 11.35 -5.12 0.91
N ALA A 124 12.43 -4.56 1.46
CA ALA A 124 13.26 -5.26 2.45
C ALA A 124 12.46 -5.66 3.70
N LEU A 125 11.59 -4.78 4.21
CA LEU A 125 10.73 -5.10 5.35
C LEU A 125 9.69 -6.17 4.99
N VAL A 126 9.10 -6.10 3.79
CA VAL A 126 8.12 -7.10 3.30
C VAL A 126 8.74 -8.49 3.27
N GLU A 127 9.99 -8.61 2.81
CA GLU A 127 10.75 -9.87 2.81
C GLU A 127 11.13 -10.31 4.23
N GLU A 128 11.63 -9.41 5.08
CA GLU A 128 11.94 -9.69 6.50
C GLU A 128 10.73 -10.28 7.24
N ARG A 129 9.54 -9.82 6.92
CA ARG A 129 8.28 -10.30 7.51
C ARG A 129 7.75 -11.59 6.87
N GLY A 130 8.45 -12.14 5.87
CA GLY A 130 8.04 -13.36 5.16
C GLY A 130 6.75 -13.19 4.35
N ILE A 131 6.42 -11.94 3.96
CA ILE A 131 5.18 -11.63 3.22
C ILE A 131 5.38 -11.91 1.74
N ALA A 132 6.42 -11.35 1.12
CA ALA A 132 6.80 -11.60 -0.26
C ALA A 132 8.30 -11.39 -0.44
N PRO A 133 8.94 -11.97 -1.48
CA PRO A 133 10.32 -11.65 -1.85
C PRO A 133 10.46 -10.15 -2.16
N ALA A 134 11.55 -9.52 -1.70
CA ALA A 134 11.81 -8.10 -1.96
C ALA A 134 11.83 -7.78 -3.46
N ALA A 135 12.43 -8.66 -4.25
CA ALA A 135 12.50 -8.51 -5.71
C ALA A 135 11.10 -8.46 -6.37
N ASP A 136 10.16 -9.29 -5.91
CA ASP A 136 8.80 -9.32 -6.43
C ASP A 136 8.04 -8.05 -6.07
N PHE A 137 8.22 -7.57 -4.83
CA PHE A 137 7.62 -6.31 -4.38
C PHE A 137 8.18 -5.11 -5.18
N GLU A 138 9.50 -5.04 -5.35
CA GLU A 138 10.13 -3.97 -6.14
C GLU A 138 9.69 -4.02 -7.61
N ALA A 139 9.62 -5.20 -8.20
CA ALA A 139 9.15 -5.36 -9.57
C ALA A 139 7.71 -4.86 -9.74
N ALA A 140 6.81 -5.19 -8.82
CA ALA A 140 5.45 -4.69 -8.81
C ALA A 140 5.40 -3.16 -8.60
N ALA A 141 6.11 -2.63 -7.59
CA ALA A 141 6.11 -1.21 -7.27
C ALA A 141 6.77 -0.33 -8.35
N ARG A 142 7.67 -0.88 -9.16
CA ARG A 142 8.32 -0.20 -10.29
C ARG A 142 7.65 -0.50 -11.63
N SER A 143 6.56 -1.27 -11.66
CA SER A 143 5.82 -1.61 -12.87
C SER A 143 5.05 -0.41 -13.42
N ARG A 144 5.43 0.03 -14.63
CA ARG A 144 4.68 1.09 -15.33
C ARG A 144 3.26 0.63 -15.71
N ALA A 145 3.08 -0.65 -16.00
CA ALA A 145 1.77 -1.22 -16.32
C ALA A 145 0.85 -1.13 -15.09
N LEU A 146 1.32 -1.60 -13.92
CA LEU A 146 0.57 -1.53 -12.69
C LEU A 146 0.28 -0.08 -12.27
N ALA A 147 1.23 0.85 -12.45
CA ALA A 147 1.00 2.27 -12.19
C ALA A 147 -0.14 2.83 -13.06
N ALA A 148 -0.18 2.45 -14.34
CA ALA A 148 -1.26 2.85 -15.25
C ALA A 148 -2.61 2.24 -14.86
N ASP A 149 -2.65 0.96 -14.51
CA ASP A 149 -3.86 0.25 -14.08
C ASP A 149 -4.44 0.86 -12.79
N LEU A 150 -3.56 1.31 -11.89
CA LEU A 150 -3.94 2.01 -10.65
C LEU A 150 -4.14 3.53 -10.84
N ALA A 151 -4.13 4.03 -12.07
CA ALA A 151 -4.29 5.44 -12.42
C ALA A 151 -3.27 6.38 -11.71
N VAL A 152 -2.08 5.88 -11.40
CA VAL A 152 -0.99 6.67 -10.85
C VAL A 152 -0.26 7.41 -11.98
N PRO A 153 -0.14 8.75 -11.92
CA PRO A 153 0.45 9.55 -13.01
C PRO A 153 1.99 9.59 -12.97
N ALA A 154 2.63 8.46 -12.69
CA ALA A 154 4.08 8.34 -12.55
C ALA A 154 4.60 7.07 -13.24
N ALA A 155 5.91 7.01 -13.46
CA ALA A 155 6.55 5.84 -14.07
C ALA A 155 6.68 4.66 -13.10
N THR A 156 6.70 4.94 -11.80
CA THR A 156 6.75 3.96 -10.70
C THR A 156 5.78 4.38 -9.61
N LEU A 157 5.56 3.53 -8.63
CA LEU A 157 4.70 3.80 -7.48
C LEU A 157 5.45 4.45 -6.30
N GLU A 158 6.71 4.90 -6.49
CA GLU A 158 7.41 5.71 -5.48
C GLU A 158 6.60 6.96 -5.16
N GLY A 159 6.39 7.22 -3.88
CA GLY A 159 5.55 8.32 -3.39
C GLY A 159 4.07 7.98 -3.27
N PHE A 160 3.62 6.84 -3.78
CA PHE A 160 2.23 6.41 -3.76
C PHE A 160 1.96 5.17 -2.91
N LEU A 161 2.97 4.58 -2.28
CA LEU A 161 2.82 3.49 -1.33
C LEU A 161 2.57 4.07 0.07
N TYR A 162 1.28 4.27 0.43
CA TYR A 162 0.96 5.01 1.65
C TYR A 162 1.54 4.37 2.91
N PRO A 163 2.25 5.12 3.78
CA PRO A 163 2.74 4.63 5.06
C PRO A 163 1.58 4.44 6.04
N ASP A 164 1.34 3.19 6.44
CA ASP A 164 0.29 2.81 7.39
C ASP A 164 0.65 1.45 8.01
N THR A 165 -0.21 0.93 8.85
CA THR A 165 -0.12 -0.44 9.36
C THR A 165 -1.08 -1.34 8.61
N TYR A 166 -0.53 -2.28 7.85
CA TYR A 166 -1.26 -3.28 7.08
C TYR A 166 -1.30 -4.60 7.84
N PHE A 167 -2.41 -5.31 7.71
CA PHE A 167 -2.57 -6.66 8.26
C PHE A 167 -2.84 -7.61 7.09
N VAL A 168 -1.84 -8.38 6.71
CA VAL A 168 -1.89 -9.27 5.55
C VAL A 168 -1.45 -10.69 5.91
N PRO A 169 -1.93 -11.72 5.19
CA PRO A 169 -1.39 -13.05 5.33
C PRO A 169 0.09 -13.11 4.96
N ALA A 170 0.79 -14.16 5.40
CA ALA A 170 2.13 -14.47 4.91
C ALA A 170 2.18 -15.96 4.51
N PRO A 171 2.62 -16.28 3.27
CA PRO A 171 2.96 -15.35 2.17
C PRO A 171 1.75 -14.62 1.59
N PHE A 172 1.98 -13.48 0.90
CA PHE A 172 0.94 -12.68 0.26
C PHE A 172 1.44 -12.14 -1.09
N PRO A 173 0.61 -12.06 -2.16
CA PRO A 173 1.06 -11.58 -3.46
C PRO A 173 1.55 -10.14 -3.40
N ALA A 174 2.77 -9.90 -3.87
CA ALA A 174 3.42 -8.59 -3.83
C ALA A 174 2.61 -7.52 -4.57
N GLU A 175 2.09 -7.84 -5.76
CA GLU A 175 1.27 -6.92 -6.56
C GLU A 175 -0.02 -6.52 -5.84
N THR A 176 -0.64 -7.47 -5.14
CA THR A 176 -1.85 -7.19 -4.34
C THR A 176 -1.53 -6.26 -3.16
N LEU A 177 -0.40 -6.49 -2.46
CA LEU A 177 0.03 -5.61 -1.37
C LEU A 177 0.32 -4.19 -1.87
N VAL A 178 1.05 -4.07 -2.98
CA VAL A 178 1.34 -2.79 -3.63
C VAL A 178 0.05 -2.06 -4.00
N SER A 179 -0.91 -2.76 -4.62
CA SER A 179 -2.22 -2.19 -4.97
C SER A 179 -2.98 -1.67 -3.76
N MET A 180 -3.02 -2.44 -2.66
CA MET A 180 -3.63 -2.02 -1.39
C MET A 180 -2.98 -0.74 -0.84
N MET A 181 -1.65 -0.62 -0.94
CA MET A 181 -0.93 0.57 -0.45
C MET A 181 -1.27 1.80 -1.28
N VAL A 182 -1.42 1.65 -2.60
CA VAL A 182 -1.83 2.73 -3.51
C VAL A 182 -3.30 3.12 -3.31
N GLU A 183 -4.20 2.16 -3.15
CA GLU A 183 -5.60 2.42 -2.82
C GLU A 183 -5.72 3.21 -1.51
N THR A 184 -4.97 2.78 -0.48
CA THR A 184 -4.89 3.51 0.79
C THR A 184 -4.38 4.94 0.59
N PHE A 185 -3.37 5.14 -0.28
CA PHE A 185 -2.88 6.48 -0.62
C PHE A 185 -4.02 7.37 -1.15
N PHE A 186 -4.79 6.91 -2.11
CA PHE A 186 -5.89 7.72 -2.66
C PHE A 186 -7.03 7.94 -1.66
N GLU A 187 -7.33 6.97 -0.82
CA GLU A 187 -8.30 7.15 0.27
C GLU A 187 -7.87 8.21 1.29
N ARG A 188 -6.58 8.24 1.63
CA ARG A 188 -6.00 9.23 2.55
C ARG A 188 -5.90 10.59 1.89
N LEU A 189 -5.51 10.64 0.62
CA LEU A 189 -5.45 11.87 -0.16
C LEU A 189 -6.82 12.53 -0.29
N GLU A 190 -7.90 11.77 -0.48
CA GLU A 190 -9.27 12.30 -0.52
C GLU A 190 -9.66 13.03 0.78
N LYS A 191 -9.06 12.64 1.91
CA LYS A 191 -9.28 13.31 3.21
C LYS A 191 -8.42 14.56 3.39
N VAL A 192 -7.27 14.63 2.73
CA VAL A 192 -6.36 15.79 2.75
C VAL A 192 -6.86 16.86 1.79
N GLU A 193 -7.19 16.48 0.57
CA GLU A 193 -7.63 17.39 -0.50
C GLU A 193 -8.75 16.74 -1.33
N PRO A 194 -10.01 16.88 -0.95
CA PRO A 194 -11.15 16.28 -1.67
C PRO A 194 -11.26 16.73 -3.14
N GLY A 195 -10.56 17.80 -3.48
CA GLY A 195 -10.54 18.35 -4.84
C GLY A 195 -9.36 17.91 -5.70
N TRP A 196 -8.52 17.02 -5.25
CA TRP A 196 -7.24 16.66 -5.89
C TRP A 196 -7.39 16.22 -7.36
N ARG A 197 -8.50 15.58 -7.72
CA ARG A 197 -8.77 15.13 -9.11
C ARG A 197 -8.82 16.27 -10.12
N ARG A 198 -9.13 17.50 -9.66
CA ARG A 198 -9.15 18.71 -10.51
C ARG A 198 -7.76 19.15 -10.98
N LEU A 199 -6.69 18.73 -10.29
CA LEU A 199 -5.33 19.04 -10.66
C LEU A 199 -4.87 18.32 -11.93
N GLY A 200 -5.56 17.23 -12.31
CA GLY A 200 -5.07 16.33 -13.34
C GLY A 200 -3.82 15.55 -12.91
N GLY A 201 -3.34 14.62 -13.76
CA GLY A 201 -2.22 13.76 -13.42
C GLY A 201 -0.92 14.53 -13.15
N GLY A 202 -0.57 15.50 -13.98
CA GLY A 202 0.65 16.32 -13.82
C GLY A 202 0.66 17.11 -12.52
N GLY A 203 -0.45 17.78 -12.20
CA GLY A 203 -0.55 18.56 -10.97
C GLY A 203 -0.54 17.68 -9.71
N LEU A 204 -1.15 16.49 -9.76
CA LEU A 204 -1.06 15.54 -8.66
C LEU A 204 0.39 15.08 -8.45
N LEU A 205 1.09 14.69 -9.53
CA LEU A 205 2.46 14.24 -9.46
C LEU A 205 3.38 15.31 -8.85
N GLU A 206 3.28 16.55 -9.29
CA GLU A 206 4.04 17.69 -8.71
C GLU A 206 3.81 17.82 -7.20
N LYS A 207 2.57 17.67 -6.73
CA LYS A 207 2.24 17.73 -5.30
C LYS A 207 2.85 16.57 -4.52
N VAL A 208 2.82 15.35 -5.07
CA VAL A 208 3.40 14.17 -4.41
C VAL A 208 4.94 14.26 -4.40
N ILE A 209 5.56 14.76 -5.47
CA ILE A 209 7.01 15.02 -5.49
C ILE A 209 7.38 16.02 -4.40
N LEU A 210 6.67 17.16 -4.32
CA LEU A 210 6.91 18.15 -3.28
C LEU A 210 6.71 17.54 -1.87
N ALA A 211 5.64 16.80 -1.66
CA ALA A 211 5.37 16.12 -0.40
C ALA A 211 6.51 15.17 -0.01
N SER A 212 7.03 14.39 -0.96
CA SER A 212 8.14 13.45 -0.71
C SER A 212 9.44 14.15 -0.28
N ILE A 213 9.67 15.37 -0.76
CA ILE A 213 10.82 16.18 -0.34
C ILE A 213 10.56 16.78 1.04
N VAL A 214 9.38 17.37 1.28
CA VAL A 214 8.99 17.92 2.59
C VAL A 214 9.06 16.85 3.66
N GLU A 215 8.60 15.61 3.37
CA GLU A 215 8.65 14.46 4.28
C GLU A 215 10.05 14.19 4.81
N ARG A 216 11.06 14.47 4.03
CA ARG A 216 12.47 14.21 4.37
C ARG A 216 13.16 15.40 5.05
N GLU A 217 12.49 16.53 5.17
CA GLU A 217 13.07 17.78 5.69
C GLU A 217 12.48 18.19 7.04
N TYR A 218 11.15 18.01 7.27
CA TYR A 218 10.57 18.46 8.53
C TYR A 218 10.86 17.49 9.68
N GLN A 219 10.99 18.06 10.89
CA GLN A 219 11.04 17.33 12.15
C GLN A 219 9.82 17.65 13.03
N LEU A 220 9.31 18.86 12.93
CA LEU A 220 8.10 19.31 13.62
C LEU A 220 6.96 19.46 12.63
N THR A 221 5.82 18.88 12.94
CA THR A 221 4.62 18.91 12.07
C THR A 221 4.16 20.33 11.74
N GLU A 222 4.27 21.26 12.69
CA GLU A 222 3.91 22.65 12.49
C GLU A 222 4.82 23.41 11.52
N GLU A 223 6.03 22.91 11.25
CA GLU A 223 6.98 23.52 10.32
C GLU A 223 6.84 22.98 8.88
N ALA A 224 6.19 21.83 8.68
CA ALA A 224 6.03 21.24 7.35
C ALA A 224 5.38 22.20 6.33
N PRO A 225 4.31 22.94 6.64
CA PRO A 225 3.75 23.96 5.73
C PRO A 225 4.71 25.11 5.44
N LEU A 226 5.57 25.50 6.39
CA LEU A 226 6.59 26.53 6.19
C LEU A 226 7.70 26.05 5.26
N ILE A 227 8.18 24.82 5.45
CA ILE A 227 9.17 24.18 4.57
C ILE A 227 8.60 24.05 3.15
N ALA A 228 7.36 23.58 3.01
CA ALA A 228 6.69 23.51 1.72
C ALA A 228 6.61 24.90 1.06
N SER A 229 6.34 25.96 1.85
CA SER A 229 6.29 27.33 1.31
C SER A 229 7.64 27.82 0.79
N VAL A 230 8.75 27.45 1.43
CA VAL A 230 10.10 27.77 0.94
C VAL A 230 10.32 27.14 -0.43
N PHE A 231 10.02 25.84 -0.58
CA PHE A 231 10.17 25.18 -1.87
C PHE A 231 9.28 25.77 -2.96
N VAL A 232 8.01 26.06 -2.66
CA VAL A 232 7.09 26.71 -3.60
C VAL A 232 7.59 28.11 -4.02
N ASN A 233 8.12 28.90 -3.07
CA ASN A 233 8.67 30.22 -3.36
C ASN A 233 9.93 30.12 -4.23
N ARG A 234 10.82 29.16 -3.94
CA ARG A 234 12.03 28.92 -4.75
C ARG A 234 11.67 28.51 -6.17
N MET A 235 10.73 27.57 -6.36
CA MET A 235 10.25 27.16 -7.68
C MET A 235 9.70 28.33 -8.48
N ARG A 236 8.90 29.21 -7.84
CA ARG A 236 8.33 30.41 -8.49
C ARG A 236 9.40 31.38 -8.99
N LEU A 237 10.53 31.43 -8.30
CA LEU A 237 11.67 32.29 -8.65
C LEU A 237 12.72 31.61 -9.54
N GLY A 238 12.50 30.36 -9.94
CA GLY A 238 13.48 29.58 -10.71
C GLY A 238 14.76 29.25 -9.93
N ILE A 239 14.68 29.16 -8.59
CA ILE A 239 15.80 28.81 -7.72
C ILE A 239 15.74 27.29 -7.46
N GLY A 240 16.87 26.60 -7.55
CA GLY A 240 16.97 25.17 -7.21
C GLY A 240 16.52 24.87 -5.79
N LEU A 241 15.88 23.70 -5.53
CA LEU A 241 15.40 23.38 -4.19
C LEU A 241 16.55 23.14 -3.21
N GLU A 242 17.70 22.66 -3.68
CA GLU A 242 18.92 22.38 -2.91
C GLU A 242 18.68 21.48 -1.68
N SER A 243 17.76 20.50 -1.83
CA SER A 243 17.48 19.54 -0.78
C SER A 243 18.54 18.42 -0.75
N CYS A 244 19.15 18.21 0.40
CA CYS A 244 20.08 17.10 0.61
C CYS A 244 19.37 15.74 0.50
N ALA A 245 18.08 15.67 0.76
CA ALA A 245 17.29 14.43 0.64
C ALA A 245 17.29 13.89 -0.79
N THR A 246 17.31 14.77 -1.80
CA THR A 246 17.37 14.35 -3.20
C THR A 246 18.73 13.73 -3.56
N ILE A 247 19.82 14.22 -2.97
CA ILE A 247 21.16 13.62 -3.13
C ILE A 247 21.22 12.25 -2.43
N ALA A 248 20.70 12.15 -1.20
CA ALA A 248 20.63 10.86 -0.51
C ALA A 248 19.85 9.83 -1.33
N TYR A 249 18.71 10.21 -1.93
CA TYR A 249 17.95 9.34 -2.84
C TYR A 249 18.76 8.88 -4.05
N ILE A 250 19.51 9.77 -4.68
CA ILE A 250 20.39 9.40 -5.80
C ILE A 250 21.39 8.34 -5.36
N ILE A 251 22.04 8.55 -4.23
CA ILE A 251 23.07 7.63 -3.72
C ILE A 251 22.44 6.27 -3.38
N THR A 252 21.33 6.26 -2.66
CA THR A 252 20.74 4.99 -2.15
C THR A 252 19.90 4.27 -3.19
N GLU A 253 19.04 4.98 -3.92
CA GLU A 253 18.02 4.34 -4.76
C GLU A 253 18.43 4.25 -6.24
N ILE A 254 19.32 5.14 -6.71
CA ILE A 254 19.76 5.15 -8.12
C ILE A 254 21.13 4.48 -8.25
N GLN A 255 22.06 4.79 -7.35
CA GLN A 255 23.41 4.22 -7.36
C GLN A 255 23.52 2.93 -6.52
N HIS A 256 22.50 2.60 -5.71
CA HIS A 256 22.47 1.43 -4.83
C HIS A 256 23.65 1.39 -3.83
N LEU A 257 24.08 2.55 -3.36
CA LEU A 257 25.14 2.70 -2.38
C LEU A 257 24.54 2.86 -0.96
N PRO A 258 25.32 2.59 0.10
CA PRO A 258 24.88 2.82 1.48
C PRO A 258 24.45 4.28 1.70
N HIS A 259 23.53 4.48 2.64
CA HIS A 259 23.10 5.83 3.02
C HIS A 259 24.29 6.63 3.56
N PRO A 260 24.60 7.81 2.99
CA PRO A 260 25.72 8.62 3.44
C PRO A 260 25.46 9.20 4.83
N GLU A 261 26.49 9.27 5.66
CA GLU A 261 26.39 9.95 6.98
C GLU A 261 26.19 11.46 6.82
N TYR A 262 26.81 12.05 5.77
CA TYR A 262 26.67 13.46 5.39
C TYR A 262 26.84 13.63 3.88
N ILE A 263 26.20 14.66 3.34
CA ILE A 263 26.31 15.00 1.92
C ILE A 263 27.50 15.93 1.69
N THR A 264 28.45 15.47 0.89
CA THR A 264 29.68 16.22 0.53
C THR A 264 29.42 17.24 -0.57
N LEU A 265 30.41 18.09 -0.87
CA LEU A 265 30.35 18.98 -2.03
C LEU A 265 30.42 18.21 -3.35
N GLU A 266 31.13 17.09 -3.36
CA GLU A 266 31.21 16.19 -4.53
C GLU A 266 29.86 15.55 -4.81
N ASP A 267 29.16 15.07 -3.78
CA ASP A 267 27.81 14.50 -3.91
C ASP A 267 26.84 15.49 -4.51
N LYS A 268 26.92 16.78 -4.16
CA LYS A 268 26.10 17.85 -4.75
C LYS A 268 26.40 18.09 -6.23
N GLY A 269 27.56 17.59 -6.72
CA GLY A 269 27.96 17.61 -8.11
C GLY A 269 27.44 16.45 -8.97
N ILE A 270 26.82 15.41 -8.37
CA ILE A 270 26.33 14.22 -9.08
C ILE A 270 25.41 14.61 -10.25
N ASP A 271 25.69 14.04 -11.42
CA ASP A 271 24.86 14.28 -12.61
C ASP A 271 23.67 13.34 -12.61
N SER A 272 22.54 13.85 -12.14
CA SER A 272 21.27 13.14 -12.07
C SER A 272 20.12 14.12 -12.22
N PRO A 273 19.04 13.74 -12.90
CA PRO A 273 17.84 14.59 -12.99
C PRO A 273 17.14 14.78 -11.62
N TYR A 274 17.48 13.96 -10.62
CA TYR A 274 17.01 14.13 -9.25
C TYR A 274 17.82 15.16 -8.45
N ASN A 275 18.95 15.66 -8.98
CA ASN A 275 19.82 16.59 -8.26
C ASN A 275 19.26 18.02 -8.25
N THR A 276 18.59 18.41 -7.18
CA THR A 276 17.99 19.74 -7.00
C THR A 276 18.99 20.85 -6.70
N TYR A 277 20.29 20.54 -6.57
CA TYR A 277 21.37 21.53 -6.58
C TYR A 277 21.79 21.94 -8.00
N LYS A 278 21.59 21.06 -8.99
CA LYS A 278 21.92 21.32 -10.40
C LYS A 278 20.74 21.86 -11.20
N TRP A 279 19.53 21.39 -10.89
CA TRP A 279 18.32 21.69 -11.67
C TRP A 279 17.33 22.49 -10.82
N ALA A 280 16.95 23.67 -11.33
CA ALA A 280 15.99 24.55 -10.68
C ALA A 280 14.54 24.13 -10.94
N ALA A 281 14.22 22.86 -10.68
CA ALA A 281 12.89 22.27 -10.88
C ALA A 281 12.66 21.16 -9.85
N LEU A 282 11.43 20.62 -9.82
CA LEU A 282 11.14 19.36 -9.14
C LEU A 282 11.89 18.21 -9.84
N PRO A 283 12.35 17.20 -9.09
CA PRO A 283 12.88 15.98 -9.70
C PRO A 283 11.79 15.25 -10.51
N PRO A 284 12.17 14.30 -11.40
CA PRO A 284 11.21 13.62 -12.28
C PRO A 284 10.20 12.73 -11.57
N GLY A 285 10.41 12.42 -10.29
CA GLY A 285 9.52 11.62 -9.47
C GLY A 285 9.75 11.83 -7.98
N PRO A 286 8.86 11.29 -7.14
CA PRO A 286 9.01 11.32 -5.68
C PRO A 286 10.31 10.62 -5.23
N ILE A 287 10.81 11.01 -4.05
CA ILE A 287 12.03 10.47 -3.43
C ILE A 287 11.75 9.64 -2.17
N ALA A 288 10.50 9.53 -1.77
CA ALA A 288 10.04 8.76 -0.62
C ALA A 288 8.51 8.67 -0.64
N ASN A 289 7.94 7.81 0.17
CA ASN A 289 6.49 7.72 0.38
C ASN A 289 6.07 8.66 1.51
N PRO A 290 5.35 9.76 1.21
CA PRO A 290 5.00 10.77 2.19
C PRO A 290 3.82 10.35 3.05
N GLY A 291 3.85 10.76 4.32
CA GLY A 291 2.72 10.65 5.23
C GLY A 291 1.72 11.81 5.09
N ARG A 292 0.73 11.79 5.97
CA ARG A 292 -0.36 12.77 5.94
C ARG A 292 0.12 14.22 6.09
N VAL A 293 1.09 14.45 6.97
CA VAL A 293 1.57 15.81 7.28
C VAL A 293 2.25 16.44 6.06
N ALA A 294 3.12 15.70 5.40
CA ALA A 294 3.82 16.19 4.21
C ALA A 294 2.88 16.36 3.02
N LEU A 295 1.90 15.47 2.84
CA LEU A 295 0.86 15.64 1.83
C LEU A 295 0.06 16.91 2.10
N ASP A 296 -0.44 17.12 3.31
CA ASP A 296 -1.20 18.32 3.67
C ASP A 296 -0.37 19.60 3.44
N ALA A 297 0.90 19.60 3.86
CA ALA A 297 1.81 20.72 3.65
C ALA A 297 2.07 21.03 2.16
N ALA A 298 2.18 20.01 1.31
CA ALA A 298 2.38 20.22 -0.13
C ALA A 298 1.13 20.75 -0.83
N PHE A 299 -0.05 20.33 -0.39
CA PHE A 299 -1.32 20.83 -0.93
C PHE A 299 -1.67 22.20 -0.38
N HIS A 300 -1.37 22.47 0.90
CA HIS A 300 -1.70 23.70 1.64
C HIS A 300 -0.45 24.37 2.22
N PRO A 301 0.54 24.76 1.39
CA PRO A 301 1.74 25.43 1.88
C PRO A 301 1.40 26.75 2.57
N ALA A 302 2.14 27.10 3.61
CA ALA A 302 1.98 28.37 4.27
C ALA A 302 2.24 29.54 3.30
N ARG A 303 1.56 30.67 3.51
CA ARG A 303 1.76 31.88 2.72
C ARG A 303 2.87 32.72 3.34
N THR A 304 4.10 32.55 2.88
CA THR A 304 5.28 33.27 3.36
C THR A 304 6.14 33.79 2.22
N ASP A 305 7.14 34.62 2.56
CA ASP A 305 8.19 35.04 1.62
C ASP A 305 9.53 34.33 1.91
N TYR A 306 9.51 33.27 2.70
CA TYR A 306 10.75 32.56 3.04
C TYR A 306 11.33 31.83 1.83
N LEU A 307 12.67 31.91 1.70
CA LEU A 307 13.44 31.26 0.64
C LEU A 307 14.46 30.27 1.20
N TYR A 308 14.73 30.30 2.51
CA TYR A 308 15.75 29.48 3.17
C TYR A 308 15.26 29.03 4.53
N PHE A 309 15.72 27.86 4.94
CA PHE A 309 15.63 27.37 6.32
C PHE A 309 16.93 26.69 6.74
N VAL A 310 17.18 26.62 8.01
CA VAL A 310 18.33 25.94 8.62
C VAL A 310 17.92 25.43 10.00
N LEU A 311 18.36 24.23 10.35
CA LEU A 311 18.11 23.66 11.67
C LEU A 311 18.76 24.56 12.74
N ARG A 312 17.91 25.18 13.59
CA ARG A 312 18.33 26.08 14.64
C ARG A 312 18.59 25.38 15.95
N ASP A 313 17.77 24.43 16.27
CA ASP A 313 17.78 23.66 17.50
C ASP A 313 17.63 22.18 17.16
N PRO A 314 18.74 21.44 17.07
CA PRO A 314 18.71 20.01 16.74
C PRO A 314 17.94 19.16 17.76
N ASP A 315 18.00 19.53 19.06
CA ASP A 315 17.35 18.75 20.12
C ASP A 315 15.83 18.95 20.09
N ALA A 316 15.36 20.14 19.73
CA ALA A 316 13.95 20.46 19.56
C ALA A 316 13.45 20.24 18.14
N GLY A 317 14.31 19.93 17.17
CA GLY A 317 13.95 19.78 15.76
C GLY A 317 13.50 21.06 15.08
N LYS A 318 13.84 22.24 15.62
CA LYS A 318 13.33 23.55 15.16
C LYS A 318 14.20 24.18 14.10
N HIS A 319 13.57 24.75 13.06
CA HIS A 319 14.23 25.50 12.02
C HIS A 319 14.14 27.00 12.22
N TYR A 320 15.11 27.72 11.65
CA TYR A 320 15.07 29.15 11.44
C TYR A 320 14.80 29.42 9.96
N PHE A 321 13.78 30.23 9.66
CA PHE A 321 13.37 30.58 8.31
C PHE A 321 13.84 31.99 7.97
N SER A 322 14.32 32.21 6.74
CA SER A 322 14.77 33.53 6.27
C SER A 322 14.36 33.80 4.82
N LYS A 323 14.26 35.12 4.49
CA LYS A 323 13.84 35.59 3.17
C LYS A 323 14.98 35.80 2.20
N ASP A 324 16.19 36.02 2.72
CA ASP A 324 17.39 36.31 1.92
C ASP A 324 18.59 35.45 2.35
N LEU A 325 19.57 35.38 1.47
CA LEU A 325 20.77 34.58 1.67
C LEU A 325 21.67 35.10 2.78
N ASP A 326 21.71 36.42 3.02
CA ASP A 326 22.56 37.03 4.05
C ASP A 326 22.04 36.62 5.44
N ALA A 327 20.74 36.72 5.68
CA ALA A 327 20.12 36.27 6.93
C ALA A 327 20.32 34.73 7.11
N HIS A 328 20.19 33.94 6.05
CA HIS A 328 20.47 32.50 6.09
C HIS A 328 21.93 32.20 6.45
N ASN A 329 22.89 32.88 5.82
CA ASN A 329 24.29 32.66 6.09
C ASN A 329 24.68 33.09 7.52
N LYS A 330 24.08 34.16 8.07
CA LYS A 330 24.24 34.55 9.47
C LYS A 330 23.69 33.46 10.40
N ALA A 331 22.51 32.92 10.11
CA ALA A 331 21.89 31.85 10.87
C ALA A 331 22.74 30.56 10.83
N LYS A 332 23.25 30.17 9.66
CA LYS A 332 24.18 29.03 9.56
C LYS A 332 25.42 29.19 10.44
N LYS A 333 26.04 30.37 10.43
CA LYS A 333 27.20 30.65 11.30
C LYS A 333 26.84 30.59 12.79
N LEU A 334 25.60 30.93 13.15
CA LEU A 334 25.14 30.95 14.53
C LEU A 334 24.76 29.55 15.03
N TYR A 335 24.01 28.78 14.23
CA TYR A 335 23.36 27.55 14.66
C TYR A 335 24.12 26.28 14.27
N LEU A 336 24.88 26.28 13.16
CA LEU A 336 25.68 25.12 12.72
C LEU A 336 27.15 25.17 13.22
N LYS A 337 27.44 25.96 14.25
CA LYS A 337 28.74 25.88 14.88
C LYS A 337 28.88 24.53 15.59
N LYS A 338 29.83 23.73 15.08
CA LYS A 338 30.37 22.57 15.78
C LYS A 338 31.30 23.02 16.90
#